data_b35810b478e063555ae2e1f3fd5aad0d
#
_entry.id   b35810b478e063555ae2e1f3fd5aad0d
#
_cell.length_a   1.000
_cell.length_b   1.000
_cell.length_c   1.000
_cell.angle_alpha   90.00
_cell.angle_beta   90.00
_cell.angle_gamma   90.00
#
_symmetry.space_group_name_H-M   'P 1'
#
loop_
_entity.id
_entity.type
_entity.pdbx_description
1 polymer ?
#
loop_
_entity_poly.entity_id
_entity_poly.type
_entity_poly.pdbx_seq_one_letter_code
_entity_poly.pdbx_strand_id
1 'polypeptide(L)'
;TSTDVGTISFKGKSSIGIQVYAPHQNAINTRVEVINDTKGAINLGGEESYGLKLSSRILEQSPNGTKSVFENRGSISISGSGGASLSSGIAVVEDEDLTGAKGIRAYTDLVKNKGSINVSGGQGNTGIFLKVRDNDDIRNIAGGTISVSGNRNIGMRVDLGKVITDNAAGGSPKAINNGKIIVGNGEQNIGMVANNSETSGIKAIATNNGTIEFVGAAYKAIGLFAQDGAEIVNNATGKITGPTTGGLNETLGMVIQGKVAPKNVPSSGINNGEIDLTGTKVTGIYNQGTFTMENGATGTAKVTTSGIDSISLYAKGNTTTTNINSGKI
;
A
#
# COMPACT_ATOMS: atom_id res chain seq x y z
N THR A 1 -18.94 31.64 1.17
CA THR A 1 -18.17 30.47 0.70
C THR A 1 -16.84 30.98 0.17
N SER A 2 -15.76 30.83 0.95
CA SER A 2 -14.40 31.17 0.50
C SER A 2 -14.05 30.27 -0.70
N THR A 3 -13.58 30.90 -1.77
CA THR A 3 -13.06 30.23 -2.97
C THR A 3 -11.56 29.93 -2.80
N ASP A 4 -10.98 30.23 -1.65
CA ASP A 4 -9.55 30.12 -1.42
C ASP A 4 -9.12 28.66 -1.33
N VAL A 5 -8.15 28.31 -2.17
CA VAL A 5 -7.50 27.00 -2.19
C VAL A 5 -6.36 27.05 -1.19
N GLY A 6 -6.47 26.30 -0.10
CA GLY A 6 -5.37 26.16 0.85
C GLY A 6 -4.25 25.32 0.24
N THR A 7 -3.05 25.89 0.09
CA THR A 7 -1.88 25.16 -0.43
C THR A 7 -0.75 25.16 0.59
N ILE A 8 -0.23 23.96 0.87
CA ILE A 8 0.97 23.73 1.68
C ILE A 8 2.05 23.23 0.73
N SER A 9 3.18 23.92 0.63
CA SER A 9 4.26 23.50 -0.27
C SER A 9 5.62 23.50 0.43
N PHE A 10 6.35 22.41 0.28
CA PHE A 10 7.69 22.24 0.82
C PHE A 10 8.66 21.79 -0.27
N LYS A 11 9.89 22.36 -0.24
CA LYS A 11 11.02 21.94 -1.08
C LYS A 11 12.18 21.37 -0.27
N GLY A 12 12.14 21.54 1.04
CA GLY A 12 13.19 21.09 1.95
C GLY A 12 13.09 19.61 2.30
N LYS A 13 14.19 19.04 2.77
CA LYS A 13 14.27 17.68 3.31
C LYS A 13 13.53 17.60 4.66
N SER A 14 12.99 16.42 4.98
CA SER A 14 12.33 16.10 6.26
C SER A 14 11.18 17.03 6.64
N SER A 15 10.41 17.47 5.63
CA SER A 15 9.28 18.38 5.81
C SER A 15 7.99 17.62 6.11
N ILE A 16 7.11 18.18 6.95
CA ILE A 16 5.82 17.58 7.29
C ILE A 16 4.72 18.60 7.07
N GLY A 17 3.73 18.26 6.26
CA GLY A 17 2.58 19.12 5.99
C GLY A 17 1.69 19.27 7.22
N ILE A 18 1.07 18.21 7.66
CA ILE A 18 0.24 18.15 8.86
C ILE A 18 0.65 16.93 9.68
N GLN A 19 0.96 17.13 10.96
CA GLN A 19 1.33 16.05 11.87
C GLN A 19 0.40 15.99 13.07
N VAL A 20 -0.01 14.77 13.41
CA VAL A 20 -0.57 14.45 14.73
C VAL A 20 0.50 13.72 15.52
N TYR A 21 0.97 14.38 16.57
CA TYR A 21 2.04 13.87 17.43
C TYR A 21 1.71 14.14 18.89
N ALA A 22 1.87 13.12 19.75
CA ALA A 22 1.88 13.29 21.19
C ALA A 22 3.15 12.64 21.74
N PRO A 23 4.00 13.40 22.45
CA PRO A 23 5.18 12.82 23.08
C PRO A 23 4.74 11.89 24.22
N HIS A 24 5.35 10.71 24.25
CA HIS A 24 5.30 9.74 25.34
C HIS A 24 3.92 9.25 25.86
N GLN A 25 3.76 7.95 25.85
CA GLN A 25 2.84 7.08 26.63
C GLN A 25 1.36 7.51 26.81
N ASN A 26 0.99 8.73 26.55
CA ASN A 26 -0.37 9.22 26.70
C ASN A 26 -1.08 9.13 25.35
N ALA A 27 -2.10 8.27 25.30
CA ALA A 27 -3.07 8.36 24.22
C ALA A 27 -3.66 9.78 24.21
N ILE A 28 -3.80 10.38 23.02
CA ILE A 28 -4.61 11.60 22.89
C ILE A 28 -6.03 11.22 23.27
N ASN A 29 -6.48 11.62 24.46
CA ASN A 29 -7.80 11.32 24.98
C ASN A 29 -8.90 12.22 24.40
N THR A 30 -8.63 12.81 23.23
CA THR A 30 -9.57 13.70 22.55
C THR A 30 -9.77 13.24 21.11
N ARG A 31 -10.91 13.58 20.56
CA ARG A 31 -11.18 13.41 19.13
C ARG A 31 -10.14 14.20 18.33
N VAL A 32 -9.62 13.57 17.32
CA VAL A 32 -8.73 14.20 16.34
C VAL A 32 -9.45 14.28 15.00
N GLU A 33 -9.44 15.46 14.40
CA GLU A 33 -9.95 15.67 13.06
C GLU A 33 -8.88 16.34 12.21
N VAL A 34 -8.33 15.58 11.26
CA VAL A 34 -7.37 16.06 10.27
C VAL A 34 -7.95 15.76 8.90
N ILE A 35 -8.24 16.79 8.15
CA ILE A 35 -8.80 16.68 6.81
C ILE A 35 -8.04 17.62 5.88
N ASN A 36 -7.37 17.05 4.87
CA ASN A 36 -7.01 17.82 3.69
C ASN A 36 -8.25 17.87 2.80
N ASP A 37 -8.98 18.98 2.85
CA ASP A 37 -10.30 19.10 2.21
C ASP A 37 -10.20 19.14 0.67
N THR A 38 -11.33 19.03 0.00
CA THR A 38 -11.47 18.87 -1.46
C THR A 38 -10.74 19.95 -2.29
N LYS A 39 -10.55 21.14 -1.72
CA LYS A 39 -9.76 22.23 -2.32
C LYS A 39 -8.34 22.33 -1.76
N GLY A 40 -7.98 21.49 -0.81
CA GLY A 40 -6.65 21.49 -0.20
C GLY A 40 -5.60 20.86 -1.12
N ALA A 41 -4.41 21.46 -1.19
CA ALA A 41 -3.27 20.90 -1.90
C ALA A 41 -2.03 20.85 -0.99
N ILE A 42 -1.36 19.68 -0.95
CA ILE A 42 -0.09 19.50 -0.25
C ILE A 42 0.95 19.07 -1.27
N ASN A 43 2.01 19.86 -1.44
CA ASN A 43 3.07 19.61 -2.41
C ASN A 43 4.40 19.37 -1.70
N LEU A 44 4.96 18.19 -1.91
CA LEU A 44 6.22 17.73 -1.33
C LEU A 44 7.28 17.62 -2.42
N GLY A 45 8.23 18.54 -2.43
CA GLY A 45 9.36 18.53 -3.38
C GLY A 45 10.67 18.06 -2.76
N GLY A 46 10.71 17.79 -1.46
CA GLY A 46 11.90 17.38 -0.73
C GLY A 46 11.94 15.87 -0.44
N GLU A 47 13.08 15.42 0.09
CA GLU A 47 13.30 14.05 0.53
C GLU A 47 12.74 13.82 1.95
N GLU A 48 12.43 12.57 2.30
CA GLU A 48 11.98 12.15 3.64
C GLU A 48 10.80 13.00 4.18
N SER A 49 9.93 13.43 3.30
CA SER A 49 8.84 14.36 3.63
C SER A 49 7.49 13.66 3.68
N TYR A 50 6.58 14.20 4.50
CA TYR A 50 5.27 13.63 4.73
C TYR A 50 4.16 14.67 4.50
N GLY A 51 3.13 14.31 3.75
CA GLY A 51 1.96 15.18 3.57
C GLY A 51 1.11 15.22 4.83
N LEU A 52 0.54 14.08 5.19
CA LEU A 52 -0.18 13.86 6.45
C LEU A 52 0.55 12.78 7.24
N LYS A 53 0.99 13.08 8.47
CA LYS A 53 1.70 12.13 9.33
C LYS A 53 0.97 11.91 10.65
N LEU A 54 0.64 10.65 10.94
CA LEU A 54 0.15 10.21 12.23
C LEU A 54 1.26 9.43 12.95
N SER A 55 1.77 10.01 14.05
CA SER A 55 2.85 9.43 14.87
C SER A 55 2.41 9.19 16.31
N SER A 56 1.11 9.18 16.58
CA SER A 56 0.57 9.04 17.92
C SER A 56 -0.66 8.20 17.94
N ARG A 57 -0.87 7.52 19.07
CA ARG A 57 -2.13 6.86 19.36
C ARG A 57 -3.22 7.91 19.56
N ILE A 58 -4.32 7.79 18.84
CA ILE A 58 -5.49 8.65 18.98
C ILE A 58 -6.71 7.82 19.38
N LEU A 59 -7.72 8.43 19.99
CA LEU A 59 -8.97 7.75 20.28
C LEU A 59 -9.78 7.54 18.99
N GLU A 60 -10.29 6.33 18.80
CA GLU A 60 -11.22 6.04 17.70
C GLU A 60 -12.48 6.92 17.80
N GLN A 61 -12.96 7.12 19.00
CA GLN A 61 -14.20 7.81 19.27
C GLN A 61 -14.11 8.61 20.57
N SER A 62 -14.60 9.82 20.57
CA SER A 62 -14.71 10.61 21.78
C SER A 62 -15.80 10.06 22.73
N PRO A 63 -15.82 10.46 24.01
CA PRO A 63 -16.85 10.02 24.97
C PRO A 63 -18.29 10.30 24.53
N ASN A 64 -18.50 11.31 23.66
CA ASN A 64 -19.81 11.65 23.09
C ASN A 64 -20.16 10.90 21.80
N GLY A 65 -19.39 9.89 21.43
CA GLY A 65 -19.67 9.07 20.26
C GLY A 65 -19.13 9.60 18.92
N THR A 66 -18.50 10.78 18.89
CA THR A 66 -17.95 11.34 17.63
C THR A 66 -16.62 10.68 17.27
N LYS A 67 -16.51 10.12 16.06
CA LYS A 67 -15.31 9.43 15.59
C LYS A 67 -14.19 10.41 15.24
N SER A 68 -12.95 10.00 15.47
CA SER A 68 -11.77 10.67 14.92
C SER A 68 -11.69 10.48 13.41
N VAL A 69 -11.07 11.44 12.70
CA VAL A 69 -10.91 11.43 11.25
C VAL A 69 -9.49 11.83 10.89
N PHE A 70 -8.87 11.08 10.00
CA PHE A 70 -7.58 11.41 9.41
C PHE A 70 -7.66 11.11 7.90
N GLU A 71 -8.01 12.13 7.10
CA GLU A 71 -8.47 11.92 5.74
C GLU A 71 -7.88 12.92 4.74
N ASN A 72 -7.47 12.41 3.57
CA ASN A 72 -7.22 13.24 2.40
C ASN A 72 -8.44 13.22 1.48
N ARG A 73 -9.04 14.38 1.23
CA ARG A 73 -10.11 14.62 0.25
C ARG A 73 -9.62 15.46 -0.92
N GLY A 74 -8.53 16.20 -0.73
CA GLY A 74 -7.91 17.07 -1.71
C GLY A 74 -6.80 16.39 -2.50
N SER A 75 -5.73 17.10 -2.78
CA SER A 75 -4.58 16.58 -3.50
C SER A 75 -3.32 16.56 -2.64
N ILE A 76 -2.52 15.50 -2.80
CA ILE A 76 -1.17 15.42 -2.27
C ILE A 76 -0.25 15.05 -3.43
N SER A 77 0.79 15.85 -3.67
CA SER A 77 1.77 15.62 -4.73
C SER A 77 3.16 15.44 -4.15
N ILE A 78 3.84 14.38 -4.55
CA ILE A 78 5.22 14.06 -4.20
C ILE A 78 6.04 14.11 -5.49
N SER A 79 6.92 15.09 -5.61
CA SER A 79 7.72 15.35 -6.81
C SER A 79 9.23 15.46 -6.52
N GLY A 80 9.69 14.96 -5.38
CA GLY A 80 11.10 15.04 -4.98
C GLY A 80 12.04 14.51 -6.06
N SER A 81 13.10 15.25 -6.35
CA SER A 81 14.03 14.98 -7.46
C SER A 81 15.34 14.32 -7.03
N GLY A 82 15.51 13.99 -5.79
CA GLY A 82 16.73 13.37 -5.24
C GLY A 82 16.76 11.86 -5.30
N GLY A 83 17.88 11.23 -4.93
CA GLY A 83 18.05 9.78 -4.79
C GLY A 83 16.97 9.11 -3.92
N ALA A 84 17.23 8.10 -3.14
CA ALA A 84 16.22 7.40 -2.33
C ALA A 84 15.46 8.37 -1.41
N SER A 85 14.41 9.01 -1.90
CA SER A 85 13.59 9.96 -1.16
C SER A 85 12.40 9.22 -0.55
N LEU A 86 12.52 8.75 0.66
CA LEU A 86 11.48 7.99 1.37
C LEU A 86 10.28 8.88 1.80
N SER A 87 9.75 9.68 0.88
CA SER A 87 8.62 10.56 1.17
C SER A 87 7.29 9.81 1.07
N SER A 88 6.29 10.23 1.84
CA SER A 88 4.96 9.63 1.81
C SER A 88 3.85 10.69 1.79
N GLY A 89 2.81 10.44 0.99
CA GLY A 89 1.64 11.29 0.96
C GLY A 89 0.89 11.25 2.28
N ILE A 90 0.51 10.06 2.71
CA ILE A 90 -0.05 9.78 4.04
C ILE A 90 0.87 8.76 4.72
N ALA A 91 1.26 9.01 5.96
CA ALA A 91 2.06 8.08 6.74
C ALA A 91 1.46 7.84 8.14
N VAL A 92 1.36 6.59 8.51
CA VAL A 92 1.14 6.15 9.89
C VAL A 92 2.37 5.38 10.29
N VAL A 93 3.22 6.01 11.09
CA VAL A 93 4.52 5.46 11.44
C VAL A 93 4.72 5.55 12.94
N GLU A 94 4.95 4.40 13.54
CA GLU A 94 5.32 4.31 14.94
C GLU A 94 6.76 4.81 15.13
N ASP A 95 6.94 5.74 16.03
CA ASP A 95 8.27 6.26 16.38
C ASP A 95 9.06 5.17 17.15
N GLU A 96 10.27 4.84 16.70
CA GLU A 96 11.06 3.72 17.22
C GLU A 96 11.53 3.94 18.68
N ASP A 97 11.51 5.18 19.17
CA ASP A 97 11.95 5.57 20.52
C ASP A 97 10.91 5.31 21.63
N LEU A 98 9.75 4.79 21.28
CA LEU A 98 8.68 4.50 22.26
C LEU A 98 8.91 3.14 22.95
N THR A 99 10.06 2.94 23.58
CA THR A 99 10.31 1.79 24.48
C THR A 99 9.34 1.83 25.65
N GLY A 100 8.38 0.90 25.68
CA GLY A 100 7.37 0.76 26.73
C GLY A 100 6.03 1.46 26.46
N ALA A 101 5.86 2.16 25.36
CA ALA A 101 4.58 2.73 24.98
C ALA A 101 3.68 1.67 24.34
N LYS A 102 2.40 1.73 24.67
CA LYS A 102 1.35 1.02 23.92
C LYS A 102 1.34 1.56 22.50
N GLY A 103 1.51 0.69 21.49
CA GLY A 103 1.67 1.06 20.08
C GLY A 103 0.64 2.06 19.57
N ILE A 104 0.97 2.69 18.45
CA ILE A 104 0.02 3.55 17.71
C ILE A 104 -1.13 2.65 17.25
N ARG A 105 -2.36 3.05 17.54
CA ARG A 105 -3.53 2.43 16.96
C ARG A 105 -4.18 3.40 15.97
N ALA A 106 -4.06 3.07 14.69
CA ALA A 106 -4.92 3.63 13.67
C ALA A 106 -6.12 2.67 13.53
N TYR A 107 -7.15 2.92 14.25
CA TYR A 107 -8.34 2.06 14.25
C TYR A 107 -8.89 1.84 12.84
N THR A 108 -9.60 0.74 12.70
CA THR A 108 -10.33 0.40 11.48
C THR A 108 -11.08 1.62 10.95
N ASP A 109 -10.82 1.96 9.67
CA ASP A 109 -11.53 3.03 8.98
C ASP A 109 -11.21 4.47 9.41
N LEU A 110 -10.13 4.70 10.15
CA LEU A 110 -9.70 6.04 10.57
C LEU A 110 -8.93 6.79 9.47
N VAL A 111 -7.92 6.14 8.90
CA VAL A 111 -6.99 6.75 7.94
C VAL A 111 -7.40 6.43 6.51
N LYS A 112 -7.77 7.48 5.74
CA LYS A 112 -8.37 7.33 4.41
C LYS A 112 -7.80 8.27 3.39
N ASN A 113 -7.72 7.79 2.15
CA ASN A 113 -7.61 8.63 0.96
C ASN A 113 -8.92 8.56 0.17
N LYS A 114 -9.58 9.69 -0.01
CA LYS A 114 -10.75 9.89 -0.88
C LYS A 114 -10.43 10.84 -2.04
N GLY A 115 -9.35 11.58 -1.92
CA GLY A 115 -8.87 12.52 -2.93
C GLY A 115 -7.81 11.91 -3.85
N SER A 116 -6.87 12.70 -4.30
CA SER A 116 -5.78 12.27 -5.15
C SER A 116 -4.43 12.31 -4.43
N ILE A 117 -3.62 11.28 -4.65
CA ILE A 117 -2.20 11.27 -4.27
C ILE A 117 -1.41 11.00 -5.54
N ASN A 118 -0.48 11.90 -5.86
CA ASN A 118 0.37 11.78 -7.05
C ASN A 118 1.84 11.64 -6.64
N VAL A 119 2.44 10.50 -6.96
CA VAL A 119 3.85 10.18 -6.69
C VAL A 119 4.58 10.16 -8.02
N SER A 120 5.33 11.21 -8.33
CA SER A 120 5.88 11.41 -9.68
C SER A 120 7.41 11.62 -9.75
N GLY A 121 8.07 11.78 -8.64
CA GLY A 121 9.52 12.08 -8.63
C GLY A 121 10.33 11.15 -7.73
N GLY A 122 11.64 11.27 -7.79
CA GLY A 122 12.57 10.53 -6.94
C GLY A 122 12.48 9.00 -7.07
N GLN A 123 12.93 8.32 -6.03
CA GLN A 123 12.86 6.86 -5.90
C GLN A 123 12.40 6.48 -4.49
N GLY A 124 11.63 5.39 -4.37
CA GLY A 124 11.21 4.85 -3.08
C GLY A 124 10.12 5.65 -2.36
N ASN A 125 9.50 6.62 -3.02
CA ASN A 125 8.38 7.36 -2.48
C ASN A 125 7.13 6.48 -2.41
N THR A 126 6.26 6.78 -1.44
CA THR A 126 5.04 6.00 -1.21
C THR A 126 3.82 6.93 -1.15
N GLY A 127 2.74 6.57 -1.83
CA GLY A 127 1.48 7.31 -1.70
C GLY A 127 0.93 7.23 -0.29
N ILE A 128 0.70 6.02 0.22
CA ILE A 128 0.23 5.77 1.59
C ILE A 128 1.10 4.72 2.26
N PHE A 129 1.64 5.03 3.44
CA PHE A 129 2.53 4.17 4.21
C PHE A 129 1.99 3.87 5.61
N LEU A 130 1.93 2.60 5.96
CA LEU A 130 1.59 2.10 7.30
C LEU A 130 2.74 1.26 7.84
N LYS A 131 3.29 1.62 9.00
CA LYS A 131 4.25 0.80 9.75
C LYS A 131 3.84 0.78 11.21
N VAL A 132 3.11 -0.26 11.60
CA VAL A 132 2.57 -0.44 12.95
C VAL A 132 2.58 -1.92 13.34
N ARG A 133 2.34 -2.21 14.61
CA ARG A 133 2.32 -3.57 15.21
C ARG A 133 0.94 -4.16 15.35
N ASP A 134 -0.08 -3.33 15.34
CA ASP A 134 -1.44 -3.70 15.71
C ASP A 134 -2.35 -3.93 14.50
N ASN A 135 -3.56 -4.37 14.75
CA ASN A 135 -4.58 -4.65 13.74
C ASN A 135 -5.20 -3.34 13.18
N ASP A 136 -4.35 -2.50 12.65
CA ASP A 136 -4.73 -1.21 12.08
C ASP A 136 -4.88 -1.29 10.57
N ASP A 137 -5.74 -0.47 10.00
CA ASP A 137 -5.86 -0.37 8.56
C ASP A 137 -5.71 1.06 8.03
N ILE A 138 -5.15 1.15 6.83
CA ILE A 138 -5.17 2.35 6.00
C ILE A 138 -5.89 2.04 4.70
N ARG A 139 -6.67 3.01 4.21
CA ARG A 139 -7.55 2.76 3.06
C ARG A 139 -7.42 3.83 1.97
N ASN A 140 -7.29 3.35 0.75
CA ASN A 140 -7.69 4.13 -0.43
C ASN A 140 -9.14 3.78 -0.71
N ILE A 141 -10.09 4.66 -0.37
CA ILE A 141 -11.53 4.33 -0.47
C ILE A 141 -12.08 4.62 -1.87
N ALA A 142 -13.31 4.21 -2.12
CA ALA A 142 -14.00 4.48 -3.39
C ALA A 142 -13.98 5.99 -3.71
N GLY A 143 -13.57 6.34 -4.93
CA GLY A 143 -13.32 7.71 -5.38
C GLY A 143 -11.89 8.21 -5.14
N GLY A 144 -11.13 7.59 -4.23
CA GLY A 144 -9.72 7.91 -4.04
C GLY A 144 -8.84 7.37 -5.16
N THR A 145 -7.87 8.17 -5.60
CA THR A 145 -6.90 7.80 -6.64
C THR A 145 -5.48 7.99 -6.13
N ILE A 146 -4.62 7.00 -6.40
CA ILE A 146 -3.19 7.08 -6.16
C ILE A 146 -2.50 6.85 -7.51
N SER A 147 -1.75 7.83 -8.00
CA SER A 147 -0.98 7.73 -9.25
C SER A 147 0.50 7.62 -8.93
N VAL A 148 1.17 6.64 -9.52
CA VAL A 148 2.59 6.34 -9.29
C VAL A 148 3.31 6.37 -10.62
N SER A 149 4.37 7.16 -10.72
CA SER A 149 5.26 7.23 -11.87
C SER A 149 6.70 7.54 -11.43
N GLY A 150 7.65 7.57 -12.36
CA GLY A 150 9.08 7.65 -12.01
C GLY A 150 9.66 6.27 -11.73
N ASN A 151 10.62 6.15 -10.82
CA ASN A 151 11.32 4.88 -10.60
C ASN A 151 11.14 4.37 -9.18
N ARG A 152 10.83 3.08 -9.01
CA ARG A 152 10.76 2.39 -7.70
C ARG A 152 9.80 3.04 -6.70
N ASN A 153 8.79 3.75 -7.16
CA ASN A 153 7.78 4.36 -6.31
C ASN A 153 6.63 3.39 -6.04
N ILE A 154 5.92 3.61 -4.93
CA ILE A 154 4.92 2.68 -4.41
C ILE A 154 3.59 3.43 -4.18
N GLY A 155 2.48 2.83 -4.59
CA GLY A 155 1.15 3.38 -4.32
C GLY A 155 0.79 3.26 -2.84
N MET A 156 0.71 2.04 -2.32
CA MET A 156 0.44 1.76 -0.91
C MET A 156 1.45 0.75 -0.36
N ARG A 157 1.89 0.98 0.88
CA ARG A 157 2.81 0.07 1.56
C ARG A 157 2.35 -0.19 2.98
N VAL A 158 2.39 -1.45 3.41
CA VAL A 158 2.20 -1.86 4.78
C VAL A 158 3.40 -2.68 5.25
N ASP A 159 4.03 -2.20 6.30
CA ASP A 159 5.11 -2.91 7.00
C ASP A 159 4.64 -3.31 8.40
N LEU A 160 4.92 -4.54 8.80
CA LEU A 160 4.78 -4.92 10.18
C LEU A 160 5.88 -4.22 10.99
N GLY A 161 5.49 -3.39 11.95
CA GLY A 161 6.41 -2.75 12.89
C GLY A 161 7.01 -3.75 13.88
N LYS A 162 7.98 -3.30 14.67
CA LYS A 162 8.66 -4.13 15.66
C LYS A 162 7.68 -4.62 16.73
N VAL A 163 7.51 -5.93 16.86
CA VAL A 163 6.67 -6.53 17.89
C VAL A 163 7.39 -6.42 19.25
N ILE A 164 6.79 -5.70 20.21
CA ILE A 164 7.25 -5.72 21.59
C ILE A 164 6.53 -6.86 22.31
N THR A 165 7.26 -7.64 23.08
CA THR A 165 6.83 -8.88 23.73
C THR A 165 5.65 -8.74 24.69
N ASP A 166 5.24 -7.53 25.03
CA ASP A 166 4.24 -7.27 26.06
C ASP A 166 2.79 -7.17 25.57
N ASN A 167 2.53 -7.31 24.28
CA ASN A 167 1.17 -7.29 23.71
C ASN A 167 0.83 -8.61 23.03
N ALA A 168 0.25 -9.53 23.80
CA ALA A 168 -0.25 -10.82 23.32
C ALA A 168 -1.44 -10.75 22.36
N ALA A 169 -1.88 -9.58 21.96
CA ALA A 169 -3.02 -9.33 21.06
C ALA A 169 -2.64 -8.62 19.78
N GLY A 170 -1.42 -8.83 19.28
CA GLY A 170 -0.99 -8.25 18.00
C GLY A 170 -1.89 -8.70 16.85
N GLY A 171 -2.49 -7.76 16.14
CA GLY A 171 -3.25 -8.00 14.91
C GLY A 171 -2.42 -7.74 13.66
N SER A 172 -2.90 -8.19 12.52
CA SER A 172 -2.27 -7.98 11.22
C SER A 172 -2.56 -6.57 10.69
N PRO A 173 -1.56 -5.70 10.51
CA PRO A 173 -1.76 -4.40 9.87
C PRO A 173 -2.15 -4.56 8.40
N LYS A 174 -3.04 -3.69 7.90
CA LYS A 174 -3.60 -3.82 6.55
C LYS A 174 -3.52 -2.53 5.75
N ALA A 175 -3.11 -2.66 4.49
CA ALA A 175 -3.34 -1.64 3.47
C ALA A 175 -4.46 -2.11 2.55
N ILE A 176 -5.54 -1.33 2.41
CA ILE A 176 -6.74 -1.74 1.68
C ILE A 176 -7.02 -0.74 0.55
N ASN A 177 -7.00 -1.21 -0.68
CA ASN A 177 -7.41 -0.43 -1.84
C ASN A 177 -8.85 -0.77 -2.23
N ASN A 178 -9.78 0.16 -2.01
CA ASN A 178 -11.15 0.11 -2.54
C ASN A 178 -11.37 1.14 -3.66
N GLY A 179 -10.36 1.95 -3.96
CA GLY A 179 -10.35 2.97 -4.99
C GLY A 179 -9.51 2.55 -6.21
N LYS A 180 -8.76 3.49 -6.75
CA LYS A 180 -7.91 3.26 -7.92
C LYS A 180 -6.45 3.55 -7.62
N ILE A 181 -5.56 2.64 -8.03
CA ILE A 181 -4.11 2.85 -8.07
C ILE A 181 -3.69 2.80 -9.54
N ILE A 182 -3.03 3.84 -10.02
CA ILE A 182 -2.51 3.94 -11.39
C ILE A 182 -0.99 3.81 -11.32
N VAL A 183 -0.46 2.76 -11.93
CA VAL A 183 0.98 2.54 -12.04
C VAL A 183 1.42 2.92 -13.44
N GLY A 184 2.03 4.09 -13.56
CA GLY A 184 2.37 4.72 -14.83
C GLY A 184 3.83 4.53 -15.25
N ASN A 185 4.25 5.43 -16.14
CA ASN A 185 5.58 5.42 -16.74
C ASN A 185 6.71 5.34 -15.73
N GLY A 186 7.76 4.58 -16.07
CA GLY A 186 8.95 4.41 -15.29
C GLY A 186 9.27 2.96 -14.97
N GLU A 187 10.33 2.78 -14.19
CA GLU A 187 10.87 1.45 -13.90
C GLU A 187 10.57 1.02 -12.47
N GLN A 188 10.15 -0.25 -12.30
CA GLN A 188 9.97 -0.91 -11.00
C GLN A 188 8.98 -0.20 -10.05
N ASN A 189 7.99 0.51 -10.59
CA ASN A 189 6.91 1.06 -9.79
C ASN A 189 5.98 -0.05 -9.30
N ILE A 190 5.42 0.10 -8.09
CA ILE A 190 4.60 -0.94 -7.46
C ILE A 190 3.26 -0.35 -7.02
N GLY A 191 2.17 -1.05 -7.31
CA GLY A 191 0.85 -0.66 -6.84
C GLY A 191 0.74 -0.79 -5.33
N MET A 192 0.92 -1.99 -4.77
CA MET A 192 0.87 -2.23 -3.32
C MET A 192 1.96 -3.19 -2.86
N VAL A 193 2.51 -2.93 -1.67
CA VAL A 193 3.52 -3.78 -1.00
C VAL A 193 3.04 -4.18 0.39
N ALA A 194 3.18 -5.45 0.73
CA ALA A 194 3.13 -5.94 2.11
C ALA A 194 4.49 -6.53 2.50
N ASN A 195 5.02 -6.09 3.64
CA ASN A 195 6.34 -6.49 4.13
C ASN A 195 6.32 -6.82 5.63
N ASN A 196 6.79 -7.99 5.99
CA ASN A 196 7.02 -8.33 7.39
C ASN A 196 8.47 -8.00 7.78
N SER A 197 8.66 -6.86 8.45
CA SER A 197 9.98 -6.53 9.01
C SER A 197 10.38 -7.42 10.19
N GLU A 198 9.44 -8.15 10.80
CA GLU A 198 9.63 -8.98 12.00
C GLU A 198 9.27 -10.46 11.77
N THR A 199 9.84 -11.35 12.60
CA THR A 199 9.61 -12.82 12.59
C THR A 199 8.45 -13.26 13.50
N SER A 200 7.44 -12.44 13.68
CA SER A 200 6.23 -12.81 14.43
C SER A 200 5.29 -13.65 13.58
N GLY A 201 4.42 -14.43 14.19
CA GLY A 201 3.34 -15.14 13.50
C GLY A 201 2.27 -14.21 12.88
N ILE A 202 2.42 -12.90 13.07
CA ILE A 202 1.54 -11.85 12.54
C ILE A 202 2.02 -11.47 11.14
N LYS A 203 1.10 -11.17 10.24
CA LYS A 203 1.42 -10.78 8.86
C LYS A 203 0.96 -9.36 8.55
N ALA A 204 1.80 -8.59 7.87
CA ALA A 204 1.33 -7.42 7.14
C ALA A 204 0.52 -7.89 5.92
N ILE A 205 -0.61 -7.26 5.65
CA ILE A 205 -1.54 -7.67 4.59
C ILE A 205 -1.86 -6.51 3.65
N ALA A 206 -1.64 -6.68 2.35
CA ALA A 206 -2.11 -5.73 1.35
C ALA A 206 -3.29 -6.33 0.57
N THR A 207 -4.44 -5.67 0.61
CA THR A 207 -5.69 -6.14 0.01
C THR A 207 -6.17 -5.20 -1.08
N ASN A 208 -6.37 -5.72 -2.29
CA ASN A 208 -6.99 -5.01 -3.40
C ASN A 208 -8.44 -5.44 -3.58
N ASN A 209 -9.38 -4.53 -3.32
CA ASN A 209 -10.81 -4.67 -3.61
C ASN A 209 -11.24 -3.75 -4.78
N GLY A 210 -10.35 -2.82 -5.16
CA GLY A 210 -10.56 -1.83 -6.22
C GLY A 210 -9.77 -2.18 -7.48
N THR A 211 -9.21 -1.17 -8.12
CA THR A 211 -8.45 -1.34 -9.36
C THR A 211 -6.99 -0.93 -9.17
N ILE A 212 -6.08 -1.78 -9.64
CA ILE A 212 -4.69 -1.44 -9.91
C ILE A 212 -4.54 -1.46 -11.44
N GLU A 213 -4.25 -0.32 -12.05
CA GLU A 213 -4.17 -0.16 -13.48
C GLU A 213 -2.75 0.25 -13.90
N PHE A 214 -2.16 -0.54 -14.78
CA PHE A 214 -0.92 -0.15 -15.45
C PHE A 214 -1.25 0.71 -16.66
N VAL A 215 -0.56 1.85 -16.79
CA VAL A 215 -0.77 2.77 -17.92
C VAL A 215 0.57 3.19 -18.56
N GLY A 216 0.53 3.48 -19.84
CA GLY A 216 1.71 3.93 -20.56
C GLY A 216 2.83 2.89 -20.64
N ALA A 217 4.08 3.33 -20.60
CA ALA A 217 5.27 2.47 -20.68
C ALA A 217 5.74 2.02 -19.28
N ALA A 218 4.90 1.30 -18.55
CA ALA A 218 5.31 0.69 -17.28
C ALA A 218 6.29 -0.47 -17.55
N TYR A 219 7.51 -0.36 -16.99
CA TYR A 219 8.58 -1.33 -17.17
C TYR A 219 8.94 -1.98 -15.84
N LYS A 220 8.98 -3.32 -15.81
CA LYS A 220 9.23 -4.11 -14.60
C LYS A 220 8.34 -3.71 -13.42
N ALA A 221 7.16 -3.19 -13.71
CA ALA A 221 6.22 -2.76 -12.69
C ALA A 221 5.51 -3.95 -12.04
N ILE A 222 5.00 -3.76 -10.82
CA ILE A 222 4.33 -4.81 -10.06
C ILE A 222 2.98 -4.29 -9.54
N GLY A 223 1.92 -5.08 -9.67
CA GLY A 223 0.63 -4.75 -9.09
C GLY A 223 0.61 -4.94 -7.57
N LEU A 224 0.78 -6.18 -7.11
CA LEU A 224 0.84 -6.56 -5.70
C LEU A 224 2.13 -7.30 -5.39
N PHE A 225 2.81 -6.92 -4.31
CA PHE A 225 4.06 -7.56 -3.89
C PHE A 225 4.03 -7.94 -2.41
N ALA A 226 4.23 -9.23 -2.12
CA ALA A 226 4.44 -9.76 -0.77
C ALA A 226 5.88 -10.17 -0.56
N GLN A 227 6.50 -9.70 0.53
CA GLN A 227 7.86 -10.07 0.89
C GLN A 227 7.99 -10.41 2.38
N ASP A 228 9.01 -11.20 2.72
CA ASP A 228 9.42 -11.54 4.10
C ASP A 228 8.31 -12.18 4.96
N GLY A 229 7.43 -12.99 4.36
CA GLY A 229 6.35 -13.68 5.06
C GLY A 229 5.04 -12.90 5.16
N ALA A 230 4.92 -11.77 4.47
CA ALA A 230 3.69 -11.00 4.36
C ALA A 230 2.65 -11.67 3.44
N GLU A 231 1.47 -11.07 3.37
CA GLU A 231 0.37 -11.57 2.56
C GLU A 231 -0.19 -10.49 1.62
N ILE A 232 -0.52 -10.90 0.39
CA ILE A 232 -1.25 -10.08 -0.57
C ILE A 232 -2.53 -10.76 -1.01
N VAL A 233 -3.60 -9.98 -1.15
CA VAL A 233 -4.92 -10.49 -1.54
C VAL A 233 -5.49 -9.61 -2.65
N ASN A 234 -5.81 -10.21 -3.79
CA ASN A 234 -6.68 -9.61 -4.79
C ASN A 234 -8.06 -10.21 -4.61
N ASN A 235 -8.97 -9.48 -3.96
CA ASN A 235 -10.31 -9.95 -3.62
C ASN A 235 -11.21 -10.08 -4.85
N ALA A 236 -12.42 -10.64 -4.68
CA ALA A 236 -13.36 -10.93 -5.76
C ALA A 236 -13.75 -9.69 -6.61
N THR A 237 -13.75 -8.49 -6.03
CA THR A 237 -13.97 -7.23 -6.76
C THR A 237 -12.67 -6.60 -7.27
N GLY A 238 -11.53 -7.11 -6.84
CA GLY A 238 -10.21 -6.57 -7.16
C GLY A 238 -9.82 -6.83 -8.62
N LYS A 239 -9.29 -5.79 -9.26
CA LYS A 239 -8.79 -5.86 -10.63
C LYS A 239 -7.35 -5.38 -10.72
N ILE A 240 -6.54 -6.12 -11.46
CA ILE A 240 -5.19 -5.72 -11.86
C ILE A 240 -5.17 -5.76 -13.38
N THR A 241 -5.11 -4.60 -14.01
CA THR A 241 -5.30 -4.49 -15.47
C THR A 241 -4.17 -3.72 -16.14
N GLY A 242 -3.89 -4.06 -17.37
CA GLY A 242 -3.00 -3.33 -18.26
C GLY A 242 -3.76 -2.64 -19.39
N PRO A 243 -3.07 -1.87 -20.25
CA PRO A 243 -3.65 -1.32 -21.45
C PRO A 243 -4.08 -2.44 -22.40
N THR A 244 -5.20 -2.24 -23.10
CA THR A 244 -5.74 -3.21 -24.08
C THR A 244 -4.86 -3.40 -25.32
N THR A 245 -4.02 -2.43 -25.62
CA THR A 245 -3.06 -2.46 -26.75
C THR A 245 -1.66 -2.35 -26.18
N GLY A 246 -0.89 -3.39 -26.24
CA GLY A 246 0.45 -3.57 -25.69
C GLY A 246 1.26 -2.30 -25.35
N GLY A 247 2.07 -2.35 -24.36
CA GLY A 247 2.88 -1.23 -23.83
C GLY A 247 3.57 -1.63 -22.54
N LEU A 248 3.07 -2.69 -21.91
CA LEU A 248 3.75 -3.28 -20.74
C LEU A 248 4.98 -4.08 -21.18
N ASN A 249 6.03 -3.99 -20.40
CA ASN A 249 7.24 -4.77 -20.62
C ASN A 249 7.77 -5.31 -19.29
N GLU A 250 7.97 -6.62 -19.20
CA GLU A 250 8.41 -7.32 -17.99
C GLU A 250 7.58 -7.00 -16.74
N THR A 251 6.29 -6.71 -16.91
CA THR A 251 5.38 -6.28 -15.84
C THR A 251 4.72 -7.50 -15.18
N LEU A 252 4.53 -7.43 -13.86
CA LEU A 252 4.03 -8.52 -13.04
C LEU A 252 2.72 -8.12 -12.34
N GLY A 253 1.68 -8.93 -12.43
CA GLY A 253 0.41 -8.68 -11.72
C GLY A 253 0.58 -8.86 -10.21
N MET A 254 0.94 -10.06 -9.78
CA MET A 254 1.24 -10.39 -8.37
C MET A 254 2.61 -11.04 -8.25
N VAL A 255 3.34 -10.67 -7.22
CA VAL A 255 4.64 -11.28 -6.86
C VAL A 255 4.60 -11.75 -5.42
N ILE A 256 4.86 -13.03 -5.21
CA ILE A 256 4.87 -13.68 -3.91
C ILE A 256 6.28 -14.19 -3.67
N GLN A 257 7.01 -13.53 -2.79
CA GLN A 257 8.40 -13.86 -2.50
C GLN A 257 8.50 -15.16 -1.69
N GLY A 258 9.45 -15.99 -2.05
CA GLY A 258 9.81 -17.19 -1.32
C GLY A 258 10.54 -16.90 0.00
N LYS A 259 11.13 -17.94 0.55
CA LYS A 259 11.99 -17.82 1.73
C LYS A 259 13.27 -17.07 1.38
N VAL A 260 13.52 -15.96 2.04
CA VAL A 260 14.75 -15.17 1.91
C VAL A 260 15.42 -15.04 3.28
N ALA A 261 16.73 -15.31 3.33
CA ALA A 261 17.49 -15.10 4.56
C ALA A 261 17.50 -13.59 4.94
N PRO A 262 17.53 -13.23 6.22
CA PRO A 262 17.64 -14.11 7.39
C PRO A 262 16.31 -14.70 7.88
N LYS A 263 15.16 -14.21 7.46
CA LYS A 263 13.86 -14.57 8.04
C LYS A 263 13.35 -15.96 7.64
N ASN A 264 13.65 -16.41 6.42
CA ASN A 264 13.25 -17.74 5.90
C ASN A 264 11.74 -18.05 6.00
N VAL A 265 10.88 -17.05 6.02
CA VAL A 265 9.43 -17.20 6.04
C VAL A 265 8.89 -16.94 4.64
N PRO A 266 8.16 -17.88 4.01
CA PRO A 266 7.57 -17.65 2.70
C PRO A 266 6.38 -16.72 2.82
N SER A 267 6.26 -15.79 1.88
CA SER A 267 5.09 -14.94 1.74
C SER A 267 3.89 -15.74 1.19
N SER A 268 2.70 -15.19 1.32
CA SER A 268 1.47 -15.78 0.78
C SER A 268 0.74 -14.80 -0.14
N GLY A 269 0.00 -15.37 -1.10
CA GLY A 269 -0.84 -14.61 -2.02
C GLY A 269 -2.14 -15.32 -2.32
N ILE A 270 -3.22 -14.56 -2.42
CA ILE A 270 -4.56 -15.04 -2.75
C ILE A 270 -5.10 -14.22 -3.92
N ASN A 271 -5.56 -14.88 -4.98
CA ASN A 271 -6.27 -14.21 -6.07
C ASN A 271 -7.69 -14.75 -6.19
N ASN A 272 -8.67 -13.95 -5.80
CA ASN A 272 -10.11 -14.21 -5.98
C ASN A 272 -10.72 -13.26 -7.02
N GLY A 273 -9.93 -12.31 -7.53
CA GLY A 273 -10.33 -11.29 -8.50
C GLY A 273 -9.79 -11.52 -9.89
N GLU A 274 -9.71 -10.46 -10.65
CA GLU A 274 -9.27 -10.47 -12.05
C GLU A 274 -7.85 -9.91 -12.19
N ILE A 275 -7.00 -10.61 -12.95
CA ILE A 275 -5.72 -10.11 -13.44
C ILE A 275 -5.76 -10.23 -14.96
N ASP A 276 -5.63 -9.10 -15.68
CA ASP A 276 -5.67 -9.05 -17.15
C ASP A 276 -4.57 -8.14 -17.68
N LEU A 277 -3.49 -8.73 -18.19
CA LEU A 277 -2.30 -8.03 -18.63
C LEU A 277 -1.98 -8.35 -20.10
N THR A 278 -1.77 -7.29 -20.88
CA THR A 278 -1.32 -7.40 -22.29
C THR A 278 0.01 -6.70 -22.48
N GLY A 279 1.02 -7.39 -23.02
CA GLY A 279 2.34 -6.80 -23.23
C GLY A 279 3.40 -7.81 -23.63
N THR A 280 4.67 -7.40 -23.53
CA THR A 280 5.84 -8.27 -23.79
C THR A 280 6.38 -8.76 -22.46
N LYS A 281 6.59 -10.07 -22.32
CA LYS A 281 7.12 -10.71 -21.10
C LYS A 281 6.32 -10.37 -19.83
N VAL A 282 5.01 -10.18 -19.95
CA VAL A 282 4.17 -9.95 -18.76
C VAL A 282 3.92 -11.27 -18.04
N THR A 283 3.86 -11.23 -16.72
CA THR A 283 3.52 -12.39 -15.89
C THR A 283 2.34 -12.04 -15.00
N GLY A 284 1.26 -12.81 -15.11
CA GLY A 284 0.09 -12.60 -14.25
C GLY A 284 0.44 -12.78 -12.78
N ILE A 285 0.98 -13.95 -12.42
CA ILE A 285 1.40 -14.29 -11.05
C ILE A 285 2.78 -14.92 -11.08
N TYR A 286 3.71 -14.32 -10.32
CA TYR A 286 5.04 -14.86 -10.05
C TYR A 286 5.11 -15.36 -8.61
N ASN A 287 5.10 -16.69 -8.43
CA ASN A 287 5.04 -17.32 -7.12
C ASN A 287 6.34 -18.02 -6.74
N GLN A 288 6.94 -17.63 -5.63
CA GLN A 288 8.03 -18.31 -4.94
C GLN A 288 7.67 -18.71 -3.51
N GLY A 289 6.49 -18.34 -3.04
CA GLY A 289 5.94 -18.61 -1.71
C GLY A 289 4.75 -19.57 -1.75
N THR A 290 3.70 -19.23 -1.02
CA THR A 290 2.42 -19.97 -1.00
C THR A 290 1.38 -19.18 -1.78
N PHE A 291 0.73 -19.79 -2.75
CA PHE A 291 -0.29 -19.17 -3.58
C PHE A 291 -1.59 -19.96 -3.55
N THR A 292 -2.70 -19.27 -3.42
CA THR A 292 -4.05 -19.81 -3.50
C THR A 292 -4.86 -19.00 -4.50
N MET A 293 -5.58 -19.67 -5.37
CA MET A 293 -6.56 -19.10 -6.28
C MET A 293 -7.88 -19.81 -6.07
N GLU A 294 -8.82 -19.12 -5.46
CA GLU A 294 -10.13 -19.67 -5.15
C GLU A 294 -11.19 -18.96 -5.98
N ASN A 295 -11.98 -19.73 -6.73
CA ASN A 295 -13.26 -19.25 -7.23
C ASN A 295 -14.21 -19.18 -6.02
N GLY A 296 -14.22 -18.08 -5.30
CA GLY A 296 -15.26 -17.83 -4.31
C GLY A 296 -16.67 -17.99 -4.91
N ALA A 297 -17.70 -17.80 -4.11
CA ALA A 297 -19.11 -17.97 -4.52
C ALA A 297 -19.50 -17.18 -5.82
N THR A 298 -18.66 -16.26 -6.27
CA THR A 298 -18.88 -15.40 -7.46
C THR A 298 -18.18 -15.90 -8.72
N GLY A 299 -17.30 -16.91 -8.66
CA GLY A 299 -16.61 -17.46 -9.84
C GLY A 299 -15.70 -16.49 -10.60
N THR A 300 -15.19 -15.45 -9.93
CA THR A 300 -14.49 -14.30 -10.57
C THR A 300 -12.97 -14.42 -10.63
N ALA A 301 -12.38 -15.41 -9.96
CA ALA A 301 -10.92 -15.58 -9.99
C ALA A 301 -10.44 -15.90 -11.41
N LYS A 302 -9.69 -14.97 -12.00
CA LYS A 302 -9.22 -15.08 -13.38
C LYS A 302 -7.82 -14.49 -13.51
N VAL A 303 -6.98 -15.16 -14.29
CA VAL A 303 -5.68 -14.61 -14.71
C VAL A 303 -5.59 -14.76 -16.23
N THR A 304 -5.48 -13.65 -16.92
CA THR A 304 -5.27 -13.61 -18.36
C THR A 304 -4.01 -12.81 -18.66
N THR A 305 -3.14 -13.37 -19.48
CA THR A 305 -2.01 -12.65 -20.04
C THR A 305 -1.99 -12.86 -21.56
N SER A 306 -1.63 -11.82 -22.28
CA SER A 306 -1.49 -11.89 -23.73
C SER A 306 -0.27 -11.09 -24.20
N GLY A 307 0.27 -11.50 -25.34
CA GLY A 307 1.45 -10.88 -25.94
C GLY A 307 2.66 -11.82 -25.98
N ILE A 308 3.80 -11.28 -26.42
CA ILE A 308 5.03 -12.06 -26.65
C ILE A 308 5.65 -12.48 -25.32
N ASP A 309 6.02 -13.75 -25.19
CA ASP A 309 6.69 -14.33 -24.01
C ASP A 309 5.93 -14.11 -22.68
N SER A 310 4.60 -14.08 -22.74
CA SER A 310 3.75 -13.81 -21.58
C SER A 310 3.33 -15.09 -20.87
N ILE A 311 3.24 -15.03 -19.53
CA ILE A 311 2.97 -16.18 -18.66
C ILE A 311 1.88 -15.84 -17.65
N SER A 312 0.79 -16.61 -17.62
CA SER A 312 -0.29 -16.38 -16.63
C SER A 312 0.13 -16.74 -15.22
N LEU A 313 0.79 -17.89 -15.02
CA LEU A 313 1.30 -18.32 -13.71
C LEU A 313 2.70 -18.91 -13.85
N TYR A 314 3.65 -18.32 -13.16
CA TYR A 314 5.02 -18.82 -13.04
C TYR A 314 5.32 -19.18 -11.58
N ALA A 315 5.62 -20.43 -11.32
CA ALA A 315 6.01 -20.90 -9.99
C ALA A 315 7.46 -21.36 -9.99
N LYS A 316 8.27 -20.84 -9.05
CA LYS A 316 9.68 -21.18 -8.90
C LYS A 316 10.02 -21.43 -7.44
N GLY A 317 10.71 -22.53 -7.13
CA GLY A 317 11.34 -22.73 -5.82
C GLY A 317 11.17 -24.12 -5.26
N ASN A 318 11.88 -24.40 -4.15
CA ASN A 318 11.84 -25.62 -3.36
C ASN A 318 10.75 -25.59 -2.27
N THR A 319 9.75 -24.77 -2.41
CA THR A 319 8.70 -24.62 -1.41
C THR A 319 7.53 -25.52 -1.76
N THR A 320 6.89 -26.06 -0.73
CA THR A 320 5.60 -26.74 -0.85
C THR A 320 4.58 -25.69 -1.31
N THR A 321 4.55 -25.42 -2.60
CA THR A 321 3.55 -24.53 -3.19
C THR A 321 2.26 -25.33 -3.28
N THR A 322 1.35 -25.06 -2.38
CA THR A 322 -0.03 -25.52 -2.53
C THR A 322 -0.68 -24.58 -3.55
N ASN A 323 -0.63 -24.98 -4.82
CA ASN A 323 -1.37 -24.28 -5.86
C ASN A 323 -2.78 -24.89 -5.92
N ILE A 324 -3.72 -24.25 -5.25
CA ILE A 324 -5.14 -24.60 -5.42
C ILE A 324 -5.68 -23.67 -6.50
N ASN A 325 -5.89 -24.22 -7.69
CA ASN A 325 -6.52 -23.49 -8.79
C ASN A 325 -7.96 -24.00 -8.98
N SER A 326 -8.94 -23.24 -8.55
CA SER A 326 -10.34 -23.42 -8.92
C SER A 326 -10.84 -22.31 -9.89
N GLY A 327 -9.93 -21.44 -10.35
CA GLY A 327 -10.22 -20.37 -11.30
C GLY A 327 -9.85 -20.68 -12.75
N LYS A 328 -10.01 -19.67 -13.64
CA LYS A 328 -9.56 -19.74 -15.04
C LYS A 328 -8.16 -19.11 -15.17
N ILE A 329 -7.29 -19.83 -15.82
CA ILE A 329 -5.95 -19.35 -16.24
C ILE A 329 -5.94 -19.25 -17.75
#